data_773954f89c3b2bcd361672783cf58a66
#
_entry.id   773954f89c3b2bcd361672783cf58a66
#
_cell.length_a   1.000
_cell.length_b   1.000
_cell.length_c   1.000
_cell.angle_alpha   90.00
_cell.angle_beta   90.00
_cell.angle_gamma   90.00
#
_symmetry.space_group_name_H-M   'P 1'
#
loop_
_entity.id
_entity.type
_entity.pdbx_description
1 polymer ?
#
loop_
_entity_poly.entity_id
_entity_poly.type
_entity_poly.pdbx_seq_one_letter_code
_entity_poly.pdbx_strand_id
1 'polypeptide(L)'
;MSKLIGISTGIKDVQMAPGNIPSVVINNDFINLCNKFGNTAIVIGPQNDNLEIDAAKFDALIISGGGDINPERYNQKIDSKTIRISDNRDSTELNLLKSAEKNNVKTLAICRGHQLLNVYKKGTLYQDLSDSGFKDIDHDKPFEDARSHIHDIEVYEDSKLYEIIQEKNIMVNSIHHQGIDKLGEDLKITAKSNDGVIAVSYTHLRAHETSRD
;
A
#
# COMPACT_ATOMS: atom_id res chain seq x y z
N MET A 1 21.64 -0.30 16.28
CA MET A 1 21.77 0.79 15.29
C MET A 1 20.41 1.16 14.78
N SER A 2 20.14 2.44 14.56
CA SER A 2 18.89 2.90 13.91
C SER A 2 18.85 2.38 12.47
N LYS A 3 17.68 1.91 12.04
CA LYS A 3 17.47 1.45 10.66
C LYS A 3 16.94 2.59 9.79
N LEU A 4 17.28 2.56 8.50
CA LEU A 4 16.75 3.50 7.51
C LEU A 4 15.49 2.90 6.87
N ILE A 5 14.36 3.57 7.04
CA ILE A 5 13.09 3.16 6.46
C ILE A 5 12.73 4.12 5.33
N GLY A 6 12.77 3.63 4.09
CA GLY A 6 12.31 4.39 2.93
C GLY A 6 10.78 4.41 2.89
N ILE A 7 10.17 5.59 2.72
CA ILE A 7 8.72 5.75 2.70
C ILE A 7 8.33 6.49 1.42
N SER A 8 7.62 5.82 0.52
CA SER A 8 7.13 6.46 -0.70
C SER A 8 5.94 7.39 -0.41
N THR A 9 5.81 8.43 -1.22
CA THR A 9 4.68 9.35 -1.13
C THR A 9 4.38 10.01 -2.47
N GLY A 10 3.32 10.81 -2.52
CA GLY A 10 2.89 11.57 -3.69
C GLY A 10 3.15 13.07 -3.57
N ILE A 11 2.78 13.76 -4.64
CA ILE A 11 2.73 15.22 -4.70
C ILE A 11 1.29 15.66 -4.51
N LYS A 12 1.09 16.71 -3.73
CA LYS A 12 -0.20 17.41 -3.57
C LYS A 12 0.03 18.90 -3.70
N ASP A 13 -0.96 19.60 -4.22
CA ASP A 13 -0.97 21.06 -4.16
C ASP A 13 -1.28 21.51 -2.74
N VAL A 14 -0.32 22.19 -2.14
CA VAL A 14 -0.45 22.76 -0.79
C VAL A 14 -0.71 24.25 -0.93
N GLN A 15 -1.79 24.71 -0.31
CA GLN A 15 -2.14 26.13 -0.31
C GLN A 15 -1.15 26.91 0.56
N MET A 16 -0.44 27.82 -0.06
CA MET A 16 0.49 28.74 0.58
C MET A 16 0.28 30.13 0.01
N ALA A 17 0.64 31.19 0.77
CA ALA A 17 0.76 32.51 0.17
C ALA A 17 2.06 32.56 -0.66
N PRO A 18 2.03 32.87 -1.98
CA PRO A 18 0.98 33.52 -2.76
C PRO A 18 0.05 32.58 -3.57
N GLY A 19 0.03 31.26 -3.38
CA GLY A 19 -0.82 30.34 -4.15
C GLY A 19 -0.55 28.87 -3.85
N ASN A 20 -1.08 27.98 -4.67
CA ASN A 20 -0.86 26.54 -4.51
C ASN A 20 0.52 26.14 -5.04
N ILE A 21 1.25 25.36 -4.25
CA ILE A 21 2.59 24.87 -4.60
C ILE A 21 2.57 23.34 -4.60
N PRO A 22 2.96 22.69 -5.71
CA PRO A 22 3.14 21.25 -5.73
C PRO A 22 4.20 20.83 -4.68
N SER A 23 3.79 20.01 -3.72
CA SER A 23 4.65 19.65 -2.58
C SER A 23 4.64 18.14 -2.37
N VAL A 24 5.79 17.59 -1.99
CA VAL A 24 5.87 16.21 -1.52
C VAL A 24 5.27 16.14 -0.11
N VAL A 25 4.18 15.39 0.05
CA VAL A 25 3.39 15.36 1.29
C VAL A 25 3.23 13.94 1.80
N ILE A 26 3.54 13.74 3.06
CA ILE A 26 3.34 12.47 3.76
C ILE A 26 2.55 12.68 5.05
N ASN A 27 1.72 11.69 5.43
CA ASN A 27 1.11 11.70 6.76
C ASN A 27 2.22 11.52 7.81
N ASN A 28 2.26 12.43 8.78
CA ASN A 28 3.27 12.44 9.83
C ASN A 28 3.25 11.18 10.71
N ASP A 29 2.14 10.44 10.74
CA ASP A 29 2.02 9.18 11.48
C ASP A 29 3.05 8.13 11.01
N PHE A 30 3.44 8.14 9.71
CA PHE A 30 4.51 7.27 9.21
C PHE A 30 5.87 7.62 9.83
N ILE A 31 6.17 8.92 9.94
CA ILE A 31 7.41 9.41 10.57
C ILE A 31 7.40 9.03 12.06
N ASN A 32 6.30 9.30 12.74
CA ASN A 32 6.11 8.99 14.15
C ASN A 32 6.25 7.49 14.42
N LEU A 33 5.71 6.65 13.54
CA LEU A 33 5.84 5.19 13.63
C LEU A 33 7.32 4.76 13.58
N CYS A 34 8.08 5.24 12.61
CA CYS A 34 9.51 4.94 12.51
C CYS A 34 10.25 5.38 13.78
N ASN A 35 10.02 6.60 14.22
CA ASN A 35 10.68 7.16 15.41
C ASN A 35 10.34 6.39 16.69
N LYS A 36 9.07 5.93 16.84
CA LYS A 36 8.62 5.13 17.98
C LYS A 36 9.45 3.85 18.16
N PHE A 37 9.91 3.27 17.05
CA PHE A 37 10.76 2.07 17.03
C PHE A 37 12.26 2.39 16.89
N GLY A 38 12.68 3.64 17.11
CA GLY A 38 14.09 4.06 17.06
C GLY A 38 14.70 4.03 15.65
N ASN A 39 13.88 4.10 14.60
CA ASN A 39 14.31 4.08 13.21
C ASN A 39 14.23 5.48 12.59
N THR A 40 15.00 5.69 11.50
CA THR A 40 15.00 6.93 10.73
C THR A 40 14.15 6.79 9.50
N ALA A 41 13.17 7.68 9.31
CA ALA A 41 12.33 7.75 8.13
C ALA A 41 13.00 8.59 7.03
N ILE A 42 13.03 8.06 5.80
CA ILE A 42 13.49 8.76 4.60
C ILE A 42 12.32 8.84 3.63
N VAL A 43 11.85 10.05 3.36
CA VAL A 43 10.71 10.27 2.46
C VAL A 43 11.17 10.25 1.00
N ILE A 44 10.52 9.45 0.18
CA ILE A 44 10.81 9.26 -1.24
C ILE A 44 9.64 9.82 -2.04
N GLY A 45 9.81 11.00 -2.65
CA GLY A 45 8.84 11.58 -3.58
C GLY A 45 8.90 10.93 -4.96
N PRO A 46 7.88 11.16 -5.80
CA PRO A 46 7.90 10.73 -7.20
C PRO A 46 9.13 11.24 -7.94
N GLN A 47 9.74 10.37 -8.72
CA GLN A 47 10.91 10.65 -9.53
C GLN A 47 10.53 10.70 -11.02
N ASN A 48 11.40 11.22 -11.84
CA ASN A 48 11.26 11.12 -13.29
C ASN A 48 11.45 9.64 -13.71
N ASP A 49 10.78 9.22 -14.78
CA ASP A 49 10.68 7.83 -15.23
C ASP A 49 12.02 7.10 -15.44
N ASN A 50 13.10 7.84 -15.67
CA ASN A 50 14.43 7.29 -15.92
C ASN A 50 15.30 7.15 -14.66
N LEU A 51 14.82 7.54 -13.50
CA LEU A 51 15.59 7.47 -12.25
C LEU A 51 15.25 6.21 -11.46
N GLU A 52 16.19 5.28 -11.41
CA GLU A 52 16.07 4.09 -10.54
C GLU A 52 16.56 4.41 -9.14
N ILE A 53 15.73 4.08 -8.15
CA ILE A 53 16.11 4.15 -6.73
C ILE A 53 16.54 2.75 -6.29
N ASP A 54 17.78 2.64 -5.81
CA ASP A 54 18.27 1.38 -5.24
C ASP A 54 17.67 1.16 -3.85
N ALA A 55 16.73 0.23 -3.76
CA ALA A 55 16.08 -0.12 -2.51
C ALA A 55 17.04 -0.75 -1.48
N ALA A 56 18.17 -1.31 -1.91
CA ALA A 56 19.18 -1.86 -1.00
C ALA A 56 19.81 -0.82 -0.06
N LYS A 57 19.60 0.48 -0.32
CA LYS A 57 20.00 1.57 0.59
C LYS A 57 19.14 1.66 1.86
N PHE A 58 18.02 0.97 1.90
CA PHE A 58 17.07 0.97 3.02
C PHE A 58 17.04 -0.39 3.70
N ASP A 59 16.87 -0.41 5.01
CA ASP A 59 16.65 -1.64 5.78
C ASP A 59 15.23 -2.19 5.57
N ALA A 60 14.27 -1.31 5.26
CA ALA A 60 12.92 -1.65 4.86
C ALA A 60 12.26 -0.52 4.05
N LEU A 61 11.17 -0.84 3.36
CA LEU A 61 10.35 0.11 2.63
C LEU A 61 8.92 0.14 3.17
N ILE A 62 8.29 1.31 3.10
CA ILE A 62 6.86 1.50 3.23
C ILE A 62 6.35 2.11 1.91
N ILE A 63 5.47 1.41 1.21
CA ILE A 63 4.73 1.95 0.08
C ILE A 63 3.40 2.48 0.61
N SER A 64 3.25 3.79 0.61
CA SER A 64 2.17 4.46 1.34
C SER A 64 0.84 4.51 0.59
N GLY A 65 -0.22 4.92 1.30
CA GLY A 65 -1.54 5.21 0.73
C GLY A 65 -1.57 6.45 -0.16
N GLY A 66 -2.68 6.68 -0.86
CA GLY A 66 -2.83 7.84 -1.74
C GLY A 66 -3.98 7.77 -2.72
N GLY A 67 -3.87 8.48 -3.84
CA GLY A 67 -4.81 8.43 -4.97
C GLY A 67 -4.70 7.12 -5.74
N ASP A 68 -5.46 6.99 -6.81
CA ASP A 68 -5.61 5.73 -7.54
C ASP A 68 -4.40 5.43 -8.42
N ILE A 69 -4.22 4.15 -8.69
CA ILE A 69 -3.22 3.66 -9.65
C ILE A 69 -3.82 3.80 -11.06
N ASN A 70 -3.00 4.20 -12.03
CA ASN A 70 -3.44 4.25 -13.41
C ASN A 70 -3.93 2.86 -13.88
N PRO A 71 -5.22 2.70 -14.25
CA PRO A 71 -5.79 1.43 -14.67
C PRO A 71 -5.08 0.79 -15.87
N GLU A 72 -4.41 1.57 -16.70
CA GLU A 72 -3.60 1.06 -17.81
C GLU A 72 -2.45 0.17 -17.35
N ARG A 73 -1.98 0.34 -16.08
CA ARG A 73 -0.95 -0.51 -15.46
C ARG A 73 -1.40 -1.96 -15.24
N TYR A 74 -2.70 -2.21 -15.22
CA TYR A 74 -3.30 -3.54 -15.12
C TYR A 74 -4.29 -3.84 -16.26
N ASN A 75 -4.02 -3.23 -17.45
CA ASN A 75 -4.71 -3.46 -18.71
C ASN A 75 -6.22 -3.16 -18.69
N GLN A 76 -6.63 -2.16 -17.93
CA GLN A 76 -8.01 -1.67 -17.92
C GLN A 76 -8.09 -0.25 -18.45
N LYS A 77 -9.27 0.14 -18.97
CA LYS A 77 -9.57 1.53 -19.30
C LYS A 77 -9.86 2.32 -18.03
N ILE A 78 -9.51 3.59 -18.03
CA ILE A 78 -9.78 4.48 -16.90
C ILE A 78 -11.30 4.67 -16.76
N ASP A 79 -11.84 4.37 -15.58
CA ASP A 79 -13.21 4.64 -15.19
C ASP A 79 -13.39 6.11 -14.75
N SER A 80 -14.60 6.62 -14.87
CA SER A 80 -14.93 8.00 -14.47
C SER A 80 -14.77 8.29 -12.97
N LYS A 81 -14.79 7.25 -12.13
CA LYS A 81 -14.58 7.35 -10.69
C LYS A 81 -13.12 7.25 -10.27
N THR A 82 -12.23 6.86 -11.19
CA THR A 82 -10.79 6.83 -10.91
C THR A 82 -10.24 8.24 -10.79
N ILE A 83 -9.60 8.54 -9.67
CA ILE A 83 -9.22 9.90 -9.29
C ILE A 83 -7.76 10.00 -8.85
N ARG A 84 -7.17 11.18 -9.05
CA ARG A 84 -5.82 11.51 -8.53
C ARG A 84 -4.72 10.53 -9.01
N ILE A 85 -4.79 10.10 -10.28
CA ILE A 85 -3.75 9.30 -10.93
C ILE A 85 -2.43 10.11 -10.96
N SER A 86 -1.32 9.42 -10.76
CA SER A 86 0.02 10.00 -10.89
C SER A 86 0.99 8.97 -11.48
N ASP A 87 1.24 9.04 -12.78
CA ASP A 87 2.11 8.08 -13.49
C ASP A 87 3.55 8.09 -12.95
N ASN A 88 4.08 9.27 -12.61
CA ASN A 88 5.43 9.39 -12.02
C ASN A 88 5.50 8.68 -10.66
N ARG A 89 4.44 8.74 -9.86
CA ARG A 89 4.37 8.02 -8.60
C ARG A 89 4.27 6.52 -8.82
N ASP A 90 3.39 6.10 -9.73
CA ASP A 90 3.24 4.69 -10.08
C ASP A 90 4.57 4.10 -10.54
N SER A 91 5.24 4.77 -11.48
CA SER A 91 6.55 4.35 -12.01
C SER A 91 7.62 4.29 -10.92
N THR A 92 7.70 5.30 -10.05
CA THR A 92 8.65 5.35 -8.94
C THR A 92 8.45 4.18 -7.97
N GLU A 93 7.21 3.94 -7.56
CA GLU A 93 6.89 2.89 -6.58
C GLU A 93 7.01 1.49 -7.19
N LEU A 94 6.67 1.29 -8.48
CA LEU A 94 6.94 0.02 -9.18
C LEU A 94 8.44 -0.28 -9.27
N ASN A 95 9.27 0.73 -9.54
CA ASN A 95 10.73 0.57 -9.56
C ASN A 95 11.27 0.26 -8.16
N LEU A 96 10.73 0.88 -7.10
CA LEU A 96 11.05 0.56 -5.71
C LEU A 96 10.70 -0.89 -5.36
N LEU A 97 9.50 -1.36 -5.72
CA LEU A 97 9.07 -2.75 -5.49
C LEU A 97 9.98 -3.74 -6.23
N LYS A 98 10.31 -3.47 -7.50
CA LYS A 98 11.23 -4.29 -8.29
C LYS A 98 12.62 -4.35 -7.66
N SER A 99 13.17 -3.20 -7.21
CA SER A 99 14.46 -3.13 -6.56
C SER A 99 14.43 -3.82 -5.19
N ALA A 100 13.34 -3.67 -4.42
CA ALA A 100 13.16 -4.33 -3.13
C ALA A 100 13.11 -5.86 -3.27
N GLU A 101 12.37 -6.37 -4.24
CA GLU A 101 12.30 -7.81 -4.50
C GLU A 101 13.67 -8.38 -4.88
N LYS A 102 14.38 -7.72 -5.81
CA LYS A 102 15.73 -8.10 -6.24
C LYS A 102 16.73 -8.17 -5.08
N ASN A 103 16.62 -7.27 -4.13
CA ASN A 103 17.55 -7.12 -3.00
C ASN A 103 17.01 -7.70 -1.68
N ASN A 104 15.87 -8.39 -1.70
CA ASN A 104 15.19 -8.96 -0.52
C ASN A 104 14.92 -7.92 0.59
N VAL A 105 14.61 -6.68 0.22
CA VAL A 105 14.26 -5.61 1.17
C VAL A 105 12.81 -5.81 1.65
N LYS A 106 12.63 -5.87 2.96
CA LYS A 106 11.29 -6.01 3.56
C LYS A 106 10.43 -4.81 3.20
N THR A 107 9.22 -5.07 2.71
CA THR A 107 8.32 -4.01 2.26
C THR A 107 6.95 -4.14 2.91
N LEU A 108 6.47 -3.05 3.51
CA LEU A 108 5.11 -2.89 3.98
C LEU A 108 4.34 -2.00 2.99
N ALA A 109 3.30 -2.53 2.39
CA ALA A 109 2.45 -1.83 1.43
C ALA A 109 1.09 -1.54 2.06
N ILE A 110 0.68 -0.26 2.10
CA ILE A 110 -0.51 0.18 2.85
C ILE A 110 -1.52 0.85 1.91
N CYS A 111 -2.79 0.43 1.96
CA CYS A 111 -3.91 0.96 1.17
C CYS A 111 -3.55 0.96 -0.33
N ARG A 112 -3.39 2.12 -0.97
CA ARG A 112 -2.91 2.21 -2.35
C ARG A 112 -1.61 1.41 -2.59
N GLY A 113 -0.68 1.40 -1.64
CA GLY A 113 0.55 0.60 -1.73
C GLY A 113 0.26 -0.89 -1.84
N HIS A 114 -0.72 -1.42 -1.10
CA HIS A 114 -1.17 -2.81 -1.19
C HIS A 114 -1.78 -3.11 -2.58
N GLN A 115 -2.58 -2.19 -3.11
CA GLN A 115 -3.13 -2.28 -4.46
C GLN A 115 -2.02 -2.28 -5.52
N LEU A 116 -1.01 -1.41 -5.38
CA LEU A 116 0.14 -1.35 -6.28
C LEU A 116 1.00 -2.62 -6.22
N LEU A 117 1.20 -3.20 -5.05
CA LEU A 117 1.87 -4.49 -4.90
C LEU A 117 1.12 -5.59 -5.66
N ASN A 118 -0.20 -5.59 -5.58
CA ASN A 118 -1.04 -6.52 -6.33
C ASN A 118 -0.86 -6.33 -7.85
N VAL A 119 -0.86 -5.10 -8.34
CA VAL A 119 -0.62 -4.77 -9.76
C VAL A 119 0.80 -5.16 -10.18
N TYR A 120 1.80 -4.88 -9.36
CA TYR A 120 3.18 -5.31 -9.59
C TYR A 120 3.30 -6.83 -9.75
N LYS A 121 2.50 -7.58 -9.00
CA LYS A 121 2.37 -9.05 -9.08
C LYS A 121 1.35 -9.51 -10.14
N LYS A 122 0.99 -8.65 -11.10
CA LYS A 122 0.08 -8.92 -12.24
C LYS A 122 -1.37 -9.19 -11.85
N GLY A 123 -1.80 -8.74 -10.68
CA GLY A 123 -3.19 -8.71 -10.29
C GLY A 123 -3.94 -7.52 -10.89
N THR A 124 -5.26 -7.47 -10.67
CA THR A 124 -6.14 -6.38 -11.11
C THR A 124 -6.88 -5.77 -9.94
N LEU A 125 -7.51 -4.61 -10.17
CA LEU A 125 -8.27 -3.89 -9.16
C LEU A 125 -9.71 -3.68 -9.61
N TYR A 126 -10.64 -3.67 -8.66
CA TYR A 126 -11.91 -2.97 -8.80
C TYR A 126 -11.64 -1.47 -8.71
N GLN A 127 -11.98 -0.72 -9.77
CA GLN A 127 -11.79 0.73 -9.78
C GLN A 127 -12.79 1.46 -8.89
N ASP A 128 -13.92 0.81 -8.58
CA ASP A 128 -14.88 1.24 -7.57
C ASP A 128 -15.60 0.01 -6.99
N LEU A 129 -15.54 -0.17 -5.68
CA LEU A 129 -16.14 -1.30 -4.98
C LEU A 129 -17.67 -1.27 -5.07
N SER A 130 -18.27 -0.09 -4.95
CA SER A 130 -19.74 0.05 -4.98
C SER A 130 -20.34 -0.32 -6.33
N ASP A 131 -19.65 -0.01 -7.43
CA ASP A 131 -20.07 -0.40 -8.79
C ASP A 131 -19.79 -1.88 -9.07
N SER A 132 -18.85 -2.46 -8.34
CA SER A 132 -18.45 -3.87 -8.45
C SER A 132 -19.29 -4.82 -7.60
N GLY A 133 -20.33 -4.32 -6.94
CA GLY A 133 -21.27 -5.11 -6.16
C GLY A 133 -21.03 -5.14 -4.65
N PHE A 134 -19.95 -4.55 -4.16
CA PHE A 134 -19.65 -4.44 -2.73
C PHE A 134 -20.41 -3.25 -2.12
N LYS A 135 -21.60 -3.49 -1.59
CA LYS A 135 -22.50 -2.45 -1.07
C LYS A 135 -22.88 -2.63 0.39
N ASP A 136 -22.52 -3.77 0.98
CA ASP A 136 -22.91 -4.10 2.36
C ASP A 136 -22.07 -3.36 3.38
N ILE A 137 -20.83 -3.03 3.02
CA ILE A 137 -19.90 -2.25 3.85
C ILE A 137 -19.48 -1.01 3.05
N ASP A 138 -19.61 0.15 3.68
CA ASP A 138 -19.10 1.39 3.12
C ASP A 138 -17.61 1.52 3.45
N HIS A 139 -16.76 1.17 2.49
CA HIS A 139 -15.30 1.23 2.62
C HIS A 139 -14.72 2.62 2.41
N ASP A 140 -15.48 3.57 1.86
CA ASP A 140 -15.01 4.94 1.56
C ASP A 140 -15.61 5.97 2.53
N LYS A 141 -15.40 5.77 3.81
CA LYS A 141 -15.85 6.71 4.85
C LYS A 141 -15.11 8.04 4.77
N PRO A 142 -15.80 9.15 5.10
CA PRO A 142 -15.16 10.46 5.25
C PRO A 142 -13.97 10.39 6.22
N PHE A 143 -12.93 11.18 5.95
CA PHE A 143 -11.70 11.20 6.76
C PHE A 143 -11.94 11.53 8.24
N GLU A 144 -12.99 12.26 8.54
CA GLU A 144 -13.43 12.60 9.91
C GLU A 144 -13.80 11.35 10.72
N ASP A 145 -14.38 10.34 10.04
CA ASP A 145 -14.74 9.05 10.63
C ASP A 145 -13.61 8.00 10.51
N ALA A 146 -12.51 8.36 9.87
CA ALA A 146 -11.42 7.45 9.52
C ALA A 146 -10.72 6.80 10.71
N ARG A 147 -10.90 7.31 11.91
CA ARG A 147 -10.36 6.75 13.15
C ARG A 147 -11.32 5.82 13.87
N SER A 148 -12.56 5.72 13.40
CA SER A 148 -13.56 4.83 13.95
C SER A 148 -13.39 3.44 13.38
N HIS A 149 -13.49 2.41 14.21
CA HIS A 149 -13.60 1.03 13.75
C HIS A 149 -15.00 0.83 13.18
N ILE A 150 -15.08 0.42 11.90
CA ILE A 150 -16.32 0.47 11.13
C ILE A 150 -16.84 -0.91 10.79
N HIS A 151 -15.94 -1.86 10.54
CA HIS A 151 -16.32 -3.22 10.16
C HIS A 151 -15.30 -4.25 10.59
N ASP A 152 -15.73 -5.50 10.67
CA ASP A 152 -14.87 -6.62 10.97
C ASP A 152 -14.13 -7.11 9.72
N ILE A 153 -12.94 -7.64 9.95
CA ILE A 153 -12.22 -8.50 9.00
C ILE A 153 -11.92 -9.85 9.65
N GLU A 154 -11.99 -10.92 8.86
CA GLU A 154 -11.54 -12.24 9.25
C GLU A 154 -10.08 -12.42 8.88
N VAL A 155 -9.24 -12.71 9.87
CA VAL A 155 -7.81 -13.03 9.72
C VAL A 155 -7.64 -14.52 9.64
N TYR A 156 -6.93 -15.00 8.62
CA TYR A 156 -6.72 -16.43 8.41
C TYR A 156 -5.66 -16.97 9.36
N GLU A 157 -5.99 -18.03 10.09
CA GLU A 157 -5.18 -18.63 11.17
C GLU A 157 -3.82 -19.16 10.67
N ASP A 158 -3.72 -19.55 9.40
CA ASP A 158 -2.49 -20.03 8.75
C ASP A 158 -1.63 -18.88 8.17
N SER A 159 -1.74 -17.67 8.72
CA SER A 159 -1.08 -16.46 8.23
C SER A 159 -0.13 -15.83 9.24
N LYS A 160 0.92 -15.15 8.72
CA LYS A 160 1.79 -14.31 9.56
C LYS A 160 1.05 -13.19 10.28
N LEU A 161 -0.05 -12.71 9.71
CA LEU A 161 -0.87 -11.70 10.36
C LEU A 161 -1.48 -12.27 11.64
N TYR A 162 -2.01 -13.49 11.58
CA TYR A 162 -2.55 -14.17 12.74
C TYR A 162 -1.47 -14.47 13.81
N GLU A 163 -0.27 -14.87 13.38
CA GLU A 163 0.86 -15.08 14.32
C GLU A 163 1.18 -13.82 15.13
N ILE A 164 0.99 -12.62 14.54
CA ILE A 164 1.27 -11.33 15.18
C ILE A 164 0.11 -10.87 16.07
N ILE A 165 -1.14 -10.97 15.55
CA ILE A 165 -2.31 -10.37 16.18
C ILE A 165 -2.95 -11.33 17.19
N GLN A 166 -2.90 -12.65 16.94
CA GLN A 166 -3.52 -13.72 17.74
C GLN A 166 -5.05 -13.58 17.88
N GLU A 167 -5.69 -12.89 16.93
CA GLU A 167 -7.13 -12.69 16.88
C GLU A 167 -7.67 -13.01 15.49
N LYS A 168 -8.76 -13.79 15.42
CA LYS A 168 -9.38 -14.20 14.17
C LYS A 168 -10.26 -13.11 13.56
N ASN A 169 -10.97 -12.37 14.40
CA ASN A 169 -11.85 -11.29 13.96
C ASN A 169 -11.41 -10.00 14.63
N ILE A 170 -11.11 -8.99 13.84
CA ILE A 170 -10.71 -7.67 14.34
C ILE A 170 -11.53 -6.59 13.66
N MET A 171 -11.88 -5.57 14.42
CA MET A 171 -12.53 -4.38 13.86
C MET A 171 -11.48 -3.42 13.29
N VAL A 172 -11.72 -2.95 12.07
CA VAL A 172 -10.85 -2.02 11.35
C VAL A 172 -11.63 -0.83 10.81
N ASN A 173 -10.91 0.20 10.42
CA ASN A 173 -11.42 1.32 9.65
C ASN A 173 -11.11 1.14 8.16
N SER A 174 -11.90 1.80 7.31
CA SER A 174 -11.69 1.84 5.86
C SER A 174 -11.86 3.25 5.32
N ILE A 175 -10.97 3.62 4.36
CA ILE A 175 -11.01 4.88 3.62
C ILE A 175 -10.50 4.59 2.20
N HIS A 176 -11.23 3.74 1.47
CA HIS A 176 -10.85 3.40 0.11
C HIS A 176 -12.08 2.97 -0.71
N HIS A 177 -12.18 3.46 -1.94
CA HIS A 177 -13.23 3.06 -2.88
C HIS A 177 -12.76 1.97 -3.85
N GLN A 178 -11.45 1.72 -3.95
CA GLN A 178 -10.87 0.67 -4.77
C GLN A 178 -10.50 -0.56 -3.94
N GLY A 179 -10.45 -1.73 -4.58
CA GLY A 179 -10.08 -2.99 -3.95
C GLY A 179 -9.40 -3.94 -4.92
N ILE A 180 -8.83 -5.03 -4.40
CA ILE A 180 -8.23 -6.09 -5.23
C ILE A 180 -9.36 -6.91 -5.87
N ASP A 181 -9.32 -7.03 -7.22
CA ASP A 181 -10.19 -7.90 -8.01
C ASP A 181 -9.52 -9.28 -8.18
N LYS A 182 -8.48 -9.36 -9.00
CA LYS A 182 -7.69 -10.59 -9.15
C LYS A 182 -6.42 -10.46 -8.34
N LEU A 183 -6.19 -11.46 -7.48
CA LEU A 183 -4.97 -11.53 -6.70
C LEU A 183 -3.77 -11.76 -7.61
N GLY A 184 -2.68 -11.02 -7.37
CA GLY A 184 -1.42 -11.13 -8.09
C GLY A 184 -0.69 -12.44 -7.81
N GLU A 185 0.26 -12.76 -8.71
CA GLU A 185 1.10 -13.96 -8.62
C GLU A 185 1.90 -13.94 -7.31
N ASP A 186 2.08 -15.11 -6.69
CA ASP A 186 2.82 -15.31 -5.43
C ASP A 186 2.27 -14.54 -4.21
N LEU A 187 1.08 -13.97 -4.30
CA LEU A 187 0.39 -13.37 -3.16
C LEU A 187 -0.54 -14.40 -2.49
N LYS A 188 -0.61 -14.36 -1.17
CA LYS A 188 -1.57 -15.12 -0.36
C LYS A 188 -2.48 -14.14 0.39
N ILE A 189 -3.79 -14.34 0.30
CA ILE A 189 -4.76 -13.60 1.10
C ILE A 189 -4.62 -14.04 2.56
N THR A 190 -4.63 -13.08 3.48
CA THR A 190 -4.51 -13.34 4.91
C THR A 190 -5.62 -12.73 5.75
N ALA A 191 -6.36 -11.78 5.19
CA ALA A 191 -7.58 -11.28 5.80
C ALA A 191 -8.56 -10.76 4.74
N LYS A 192 -9.84 -10.90 5.03
CA LYS A 192 -10.96 -10.35 4.23
C LYS A 192 -11.99 -9.69 5.13
N SER A 193 -12.67 -8.68 4.60
CA SER A 193 -13.89 -8.15 5.21
C SER A 193 -15.08 -9.12 5.01
N ASN A 194 -16.13 -8.93 5.79
CA ASN A 194 -17.30 -9.82 5.76
C ASN A 194 -18.04 -9.80 4.40
N ASP A 195 -17.92 -8.74 3.62
CA ASP A 195 -18.42 -8.65 2.25
C ASP A 195 -17.48 -9.24 1.19
N GLY A 196 -16.31 -9.74 1.61
CA GLY A 196 -15.36 -10.45 0.76
C GLY A 196 -14.22 -9.62 0.17
N VAL A 197 -14.15 -8.31 0.45
CA VAL A 197 -13.04 -7.46 0.01
C VAL A 197 -11.73 -7.93 0.66
N ILE A 198 -10.67 -8.07 -0.15
CA ILE A 198 -9.36 -8.48 0.33
C ILE A 198 -8.72 -7.34 1.13
N ALA A 199 -8.62 -7.51 2.44
CA ALA A 199 -8.06 -6.52 3.35
C ALA A 199 -6.53 -6.62 3.46
N VAL A 200 -5.98 -7.83 3.54
CA VAL A 200 -4.54 -8.07 3.67
C VAL A 200 -4.09 -9.23 2.81
N SER A 201 -2.96 -9.06 2.15
CA SER A 201 -2.22 -10.14 1.49
C SER A 201 -0.72 -9.98 1.69
N TYR A 202 0.04 -11.06 1.56
CA TYR A 202 1.49 -11.01 1.60
C TYR A 202 2.13 -11.97 0.60
N THR A 203 3.39 -11.71 0.23
CA THR A 203 4.18 -12.64 -0.57
C THR A 203 4.77 -13.72 0.33
N HIS A 204 4.69 -14.99 -0.10
CA HIS A 204 5.56 -16.02 0.43
C HIS A 204 6.98 -15.75 -0.07
N LEU A 205 7.75 -14.96 0.67
CA LEU A 205 9.19 -15.00 0.53
C LEU A 205 9.59 -16.41 0.97
N ARG A 206 10.02 -17.27 0.04
CA ARG A 206 10.75 -18.47 0.40
C ARG A 206 11.96 -17.99 1.20
N ALA A 207 11.97 -18.27 2.49
CA ALA A 207 13.20 -18.27 3.23
C ALA A 207 14.09 -19.27 2.49
N HIS A 208 15.08 -18.81 1.76
CA HIS A 208 16.23 -19.63 1.49
C HIS A 208 16.81 -19.92 2.88
N GLU A 209 16.55 -21.11 3.37
CA GLU A 209 17.33 -21.69 4.47
C GLU A 209 18.79 -21.66 4.01
N THR A 210 19.48 -20.59 4.36
CA THR A 210 20.92 -20.66 4.44
C THR A 210 21.20 -21.46 5.70
N SER A 211 21.29 -22.80 5.56
CA SER A 211 22.01 -23.62 6.49
C SER A 211 23.41 -23.02 6.59
N ARG A 212 23.69 -22.31 7.66
CA ARG A 212 25.04 -22.02 8.11
C ARG A 212 25.40 -23.18 9.03
N ASP A 213 26.13 -24.11 8.44
CA ASP A 213 26.97 -25.00 9.19
C ASP A 213 28.09 -24.23 9.87
#